data_b01d063b222a4d6232e340a5e3cfd1b8
#
_entry.id   b01d063b222a4d6232e340a5e3cfd1b8
#
_cell.length_a   1.000
_cell.length_b   1.000
_cell.length_c   1.000
_cell.angle_alpha   90.00
_cell.angle_beta   90.00
_cell.angle_gamma   90.00
#
_symmetry.space_group_name_H-M   'P 1'
#
loop_
_entity.id
_entity.type
_entity.pdbx_description
1 polymer ?
#
loop_
_entity_poly.entity_id
_entity_poly.type
_entity_poly.pdbx_seq_one_letter_code
_entity_poly.pdbx_strand_id
1 'polypeptide(L)'
;MEHHHISAEHLSLARIREILERHLPLALSDDARTRIVRCREYLDRKMENPERPVYGITTGFGSLCDISVGYDELAQLQKNLVMSHACGTGERVPSEVVKLILLLKIQSLSYGHSGVQLATVERLIDFFNNDVLPVVYQQGSLGASGDLAPLAHMSLPLLGLGEVEYKGAVRPAAGVLSERGWQPIELQSKEGLALLNGTQFMSAYGVWALIQSRRLSEWADRIGALSFDAFDGRIEPFCDEVHLIRAHRGQLATARNIRRLLEGSQLAARPKKHVQDPYSFRCIPQVHGASKDTIDYVESVLTTEINSTTDNPTVFPDEDMVVSAGNFHGQPIALAMDFLAIALAELGNISERRTYKLISGARELPKFLVANPGLNSGFMIPQYTAASIVSQSKGLCMPASVDSIPSSQGQEDHVSMGSNAATKLYRVVLNTERVLAIELFNAAQALDFRRPARSSATIEQMVAEYRKRVPFIDNDSVMYPHIESSIQFLRTL
;
A
#
# COMPACT_ATOMS: atom_id res chain seq x y z
N MET A 1 11.21 -21.16 16.56
CA MET A 1 10.22 -20.36 15.84
C MET A 1 10.54 -20.42 14.36
N GLU A 2 9.53 -20.40 13.50
CA GLU A 2 9.74 -20.32 12.05
C GLU A 2 10.25 -18.91 11.69
N HIS A 3 11.28 -18.82 10.87
CA HIS A 3 11.87 -17.56 10.39
C HIS A 3 11.61 -17.43 8.89
N HIS A 4 11.48 -16.19 8.41
CA HIS A 4 11.62 -15.93 6.99
C HIS A 4 13.10 -15.68 6.69
N HIS A 5 13.68 -16.54 5.84
CA HIS A 5 15.06 -16.39 5.38
C HIS A 5 15.11 -15.47 4.17
N ILE A 6 15.73 -14.30 4.36
CA ILE A 6 16.03 -13.36 3.28
C ILE A 6 17.06 -13.99 2.34
N SER A 7 16.71 -14.10 1.07
CA SER A 7 17.53 -14.77 0.04
C SER A 7 17.35 -14.11 -1.32
N ALA A 8 17.97 -14.65 -2.38
CA ALA A 8 17.72 -14.25 -3.77
C ALA A 8 16.46 -14.85 -4.36
N GLU A 9 15.75 -15.71 -3.63
CA GLU A 9 14.48 -16.25 -4.08
C GLU A 9 13.44 -15.14 -4.21
N HIS A 10 12.55 -15.34 -5.16
CA HIS A 10 11.51 -14.37 -5.47
C HIS A 10 10.55 -14.15 -4.29
N LEU A 11 10.57 -12.93 -3.75
CA LEU A 11 9.69 -12.51 -2.67
C LEU A 11 8.30 -12.16 -3.25
N SER A 12 7.28 -12.96 -2.96
CA SER A 12 5.91 -12.71 -3.41
C SER A 12 5.14 -11.85 -2.40
N LEU A 13 4.08 -11.17 -2.88
CA LEU A 13 3.17 -10.42 -2.00
C LEU A 13 2.47 -11.33 -0.98
N ALA A 14 2.13 -12.55 -1.36
CA ALA A 14 1.55 -13.54 -0.44
C ALA A 14 2.53 -13.84 0.72
N ARG A 15 3.83 -13.97 0.41
CA ARG A 15 4.86 -14.20 1.45
C ARG A 15 5.05 -12.96 2.34
N ILE A 16 5.03 -11.75 1.77
CA ILE A 16 5.07 -10.51 2.57
C ILE A 16 3.88 -10.45 3.52
N ARG A 17 2.68 -10.72 3.02
CA ARG A 17 1.47 -10.76 3.84
C ARG A 17 1.61 -11.78 4.99
N GLU A 18 2.09 -12.97 4.70
CA GLU A 18 2.31 -14.00 5.73
C GLU A 18 3.33 -13.56 6.78
N ILE A 19 4.46 -12.93 6.38
CA ILE A 19 5.47 -12.39 7.29
C ILE A 19 4.83 -11.39 8.27
N LEU A 20 4.01 -10.48 7.76
CA LEU A 20 3.37 -9.45 8.58
C LEU A 20 2.28 -10.01 9.50
N GLU A 21 1.37 -10.84 8.97
CA GLU A 21 0.23 -11.39 9.72
C GLU A 21 0.65 -12.38 10.82
N ARG A 22 1.68 -13.19 10.55
CA ARG A 22 2.22 -14.17 11.51
C ARG A 22 3.37 -13.61 12.35
N HIS A 23 3.76 -12.35 12.14
CA HIS A 23 4.91 -11.74 12.82
C HIS A 23 6.18 -12.59 12.71
N LEU A 24 6.46 -13.15 11.51
CA LEU A 24 7.62 -14.00 11.30
C LEU A 24 8.90 -13.18 11.44
N PRO A 25 9.84 -13.59 12.31
CA PRO A 25 11.14 -12.93 12.37
C PRO A 25 11.95 -13.20 11.11
N LEU A 26 12.80 -12.22 10.75
CA LEU A 26 13.70 -12.30 9.61
C LEU A 26 15.06 -12.87 10.02
N ALA A 27 15.68 -13.61 9.12
CA ALA A 27 17.08 -14.02 9.21
C ALA A 27 17.72 -13.98 7.81
N LEU A 28 19.02 -13.72 7.71
CA LEU A 28 19.71 -13.88 6.43
C LEU A 28 19.97 -15.36 6.14
N SER A 29 19.77 -15.77 4.89
CA SER A 29 20.29 -17.04 4.41
C SER A 29 21.84 -16.97 4.32
N ASP A 30 22.51 -18.13 4.34
CA ASP A 30 23.96 -18.19 4.21
C ASP A 30 24.44 -17.61 2.87
N ASP A 31 23.68 -17.83 1.81
CA ASP A 31 23.96 -17.27 0.48
C ASP A 31 23.82 -15.73 0.46
N ALA A 32 22.76 -15.17 1.05
CA ALA A 32 22.62 -13.71 1.17
C ALA A 32 23.77 -13.10 1.98
N ARG A 33 24.14 -13.72 3.10
CA ARG A 33 25.29 -13.32 3.92
C ARG A 33 26.58 -13.31 3.11
N THR A 34 26.84 -14.38 2.35
CA THR A 34 28.02 -14.51 1.50
C THR A 34 28.07 -13.42 0.43
N ARG A 35 26.96 -13.12 -0.23
CA ARG A 35 26.90 -12.05 -1.25
C ARG A 35 27.17 -10.67 -0.66
N ILE A 36 26.59 -10.34 0.49
CA ILE A 36 26.83 -9.06 1.18
C ILE A 36 28.32 -8.90 1.49
N VAL A 37 28.90 -9.88 2.16
CA VAL A 37 30.32 -9.85 2.56
C VAL A 37 31.22 -9.72 1.33
N ARG A 38 31.00 -10.55 0.32
CA ARG A 38 31.79 -10.53 -0.92
C ARG A 38 31.76 -9.17 -1.63
N CYS A 39 30.57 -8.57 -1.69
CA CYS A 39 30.40 -7.24 -2.31
C CYS A 39 31.15 -6.16 -1.51
N ARG A 40 31.09 -6.21 -0.18
CA ARG A 40 31.79 -5.27 0.69
C ARG A 40 33.31 -5.41 0.53
N GLU A 41 33.85 -6.62 0.65
CA GLU A 41 35.26 -6.91 0.50
C GLU A 41 35.82 -6.52 -0.89
N TYR A 42 35.02 -6.73 -1.95
CA TYR A 42 35.39 -6.26 -3.28
C TYR A 42 35.51 -4.74 -3.33
N LEU A 43 34.53 -4.02 -2.76
CA LEU A 43 34.56 -2.56 -2.76
C LEU A 43 35.72 -2.02 -1.92
N ASP A 44 36.03 -2.60 -0.75
CA ASP A 44 37.13 -2.20 0.10
C ASP A 44 38.46 -2.30 -0.66
N ARG A 45 38.73 -3.47 -1.28
CA ARG A 45 39.95 -3.65 -2.09
C ARG A 45 40.07 -2.67 -3.24
N LYS A 46 38.93 -2.37 -3.93
CA LYS A 46 38.91 -1.43 -5.06
C LYS A 46 39.16 0.01 -4.62
N MET A 47 38.80 0.34 -3.37
CA MET A 47 38.98 1.69 -2.81
C MET A 47 40.35 1.92 -2.16
N GLU A 48 41.18 0.90 -1.92
CA GLU A 48 42.53 1.08 -1.43
C GLU A 48 43.43 1.86 -2.42
N ASN A 49 43.24 1.64 -3.74
CA ASN A 49 43.97 2.33 -4.81
C ASN A 49 43.03 2.65 -6.00
N PRO A 50 42.15 3.63 -5.89
CA PRO A 50 41.22 3.93 -6.95
C PRO A 50 41.94 4.57 -8.16
N GLU A 51 41.83 3.95 -9.34
CA GLU A 51 42.41 4.46 -10.59
C GLU A 51 41.78 5.81 -11.01
N ARG A 52 40.57 6.07 -10.59
CA ARG A 52 39.78 7.31 -10.89
C ARG A 52 38.77 7.55 -9.78
N PRO A 53 38.30 8.81 -9.61
CA PRO A 53 37.15 9.09 -8.70
C PRO A 53 35.96 8.25 -9.05
N VAL A 54 35.30 7.68 -8.02
CA VAL A 54 34.09 6.89 -8.15
C VAL A 54 32.94 7.65 -7.48
N TYR A 55 31.87 7.93 -8.26
CA TYR A 55 30.71 8.68 -7.79
C TYR A 55 30.16 8.14 -6.47
N GLY A 56 29.98 9.05 -5.52
CA GLY A 56 29.36 8.75 -4.24
C GLY A 56 30.13 7.78 -3.33
N ILE A 57 31.35 7.41 -3.70
CA ILE A 57 32.28 6.61 -2.90
C ILE A 57 33.48 7.46 -2.50
N THR A 58 34.19 8.03 -3.48
CA THR A 58 35.32 8.94 -3.29
C THR A 58 35.04 10.36 -3.73
N THR A 59 33.79 10.69 -4.02
CA THR A 59 33.33 12.03 -4.40
C THR A 59 32.10 12.47 -3.57
N GLY A 60 31.78 13.74 -3.61
CA GLY A 60 30.49 14.25 -3.15
C GLY A 60 29.32 13.72 -3.97
N PHE A 61 28.09 14.18 -3.66
CA PHE A 61 26.85 13.65 -4.18
C PHE A 61 26.11 14.69 -5.03
N GLY A 62 25.20 14.24 -5.92
CA GLY A 62 24.40 15.11 -6.80
C GLY A 62 25.33 16.03 -7.61
N SER A 63 25.11 17.32 -7.55
CA SER A 63 25.94 18.32 -8.22
C SER A 63 27.38 18.45 -7.68
N LEU A 64 27.70 17.79 -6.55
CA LEU A 64 29.05 17.78 -5.96
C LEU A 64 29.87 16.57 -6.43
N CYS A 65 29.43 15.86 -7.45
CA CYS A 65 30.05 14.62 -7.95
C CYS A 65 31.50 14.80 -8.44
N ASP A 66 31.92 16.01 -8.77
CA ASP A 66 33.27 16.34 -9.22
C ASP A 66 34.25 16.72 -8.08
N ILE A 67 33.76 16.75 -6.82
CA ILE A 67 34.56 17.09 -5.64
C ILE A 67 35.04 15.79 -4.98
N SER A 68 36.33 15.54 -5.06
CA SER A 68 36.95 14.37 -4.42
C SER A 68 37.09 14.56 -2.90
N VAL A 69 36.89 13.47 -2.15
CA VAL A 69 36.99 13.39 -0.68
C VAL A 69 38.13 12.41 -0.32
N GLY A 70 38.93 12.78 0.66
CA GLY A 70 40.04 11.95 1.14
C GLY A 70 39.57 10.66 1.80
N TYR A 71 40.37 9.59 1.70
CA TYR A 71 40.01 8.28 2.24
C TYR A 71 39.65 8.33 3.74
N ASP A 72 40.40 9.08 4.52
CA ASP A 72 40.22 9.23 5.98
C ASP A 72 38.92 9.96 6.35
N GLU A 73 38.24 10.65 5.39
CA GLU A 73 37.04 11.41 5.60
C GLU A 73 35.78 10.65 5.09
N LEU A 74 35.95 9.48 4.47
CA LEU A 74 34.80 8.77 3.84
C LEU A 74 33.73 8.35 4.84
N ALA A 75 34.08 7.87 6.02
CA ALA A 75 33.13 7.51 7.07
C ALA A 75 32.32 8.73 7.54
N GLN A 76 33.01 9.87 7.76
CA GLN A 76 32.38 11.13 8.13
C GLN A 76 31.44 11.64 7.01
N LEU A 77 31.85 11.49 5.73
CA LEU A 77 31.01 11.84 4.58
C LEU A 77 29.70 11.05 4.58
N GLN A 78 29.75 9.72 4.80
CA GLN A 78 28.55 8.89 4.84
C GLN A 78 27.62 9.28 5.99
N LYS A 79 28.15 9.57 7.18
CA LYS A 79 27.39 10.06 8.32
C LYS A 79 26.75 11.42 8.04
N ASN A 80 27.49 12.36 7.46
CA ASN A 80 26.99 13.69 7.09
C ASN A 80 25.87 13.59 6.06
N LEU A 81 25.98 12.66 5.11
CA LEU A 81 24.96 12.40 4.11
C LEU A 81 23.63 12.01 4.78
N VAL A 82 23.64 11.01 5.65
CA VAL A 82 22.44 10.57 6.36
C VAL A 82 21.83 11.72 7.17
N MET A 83 22.66 12.47 7.92
CA MET A 83 22.17 13.58 8.75
C MET A 83 21.56 14.71 7.91
N SER A 84 22.22 15.13 6.84
CA SER A 84 21.77 16.26 6.01
C SER A 84 20.53 15.97 5.15
N HIS A 85 20.31 14.69 4.84
CA HIS A 85 19.15 14.24 4.03
C HIS A 85 17.92 13.91 4.90
N ALA A 86 18.06 13.78 6.21
CA ALA A 86 16.94 13.55 7.12
C ALA A 86 16.17 14.85 7.38
N CYS A 87 15.53 15.38 6.35
CA CYS A 87 14.81 16.68 6.36
C CYS A 87 13.31 16.54 6.06
N GLY A 88 12.74 15.32 6.21
CA GLY A 88 11.32 15.07 6.04
C GLY A 88 10.46 15.77 7.09
N THR A 89 9.21 16.08 6.73
CA THR A 89 8.26 16.81 7.55
C THR A 89 6.82 16.29 7.37
N GLY A 90 5.85 16.91 8.04
CA GLY A 90 4.43 16.58 7.95
C GLY A 90 4.03 15.40 8.84
N GLU A 91 3.05 14.64 8.41
CA GLU A 91 2.55 13.47 9.16
C GLU A 91 3.59 12.35 9.18
N ARG A 92 3.59 11.58 10.28
CA ARG A 92 4.42 10.38 10.37
C ARG A 92 3.91 9.30 9.42
N VAL A 93 4.84 8.52 8.89
CA VAL A 93 4.53 7.30 8.13
C VAL A 93 3.93 6.28 9.10
N PRO A 94 2.82 5.61 8.73
CA PRO A 94 2.23 4.56 9.56
C PRO A 94 3.23 3.43 9.87
N SER A 95 3.19 2.91 11.10
CA SER A 95 4.15 1.91 11.59
C SER A 95 4.19 0.64 10.74
N GLU A 96 3.04 0.20 10.21
CA GLU A 96 2.95 -0.93 9.29
C GLU A 96 3.69 -0.69 7.97
N VAL A 97 3.69 0.56 7.48
CA VAL A 97 4.45 0.94 6.28
C VAL A 97 5.94 1.05 6.59
N VAL A 98 6.32 1.60 7.76
CA VAL A 98 7.73 1.63 8.19
C VAL A 98 8.31 0.23 8.30
N LYS A 99 7.54 -0.72 8.83
CA LYS A 99 7.94 -2.13 8.90
C LYS A 99 8.19 -2.73 7.51
N LEU A 100 7.36 -2.37 6.53
CA LEU A 100 7.58 -2.74 5.12
C LEU A 100 8.81 -2.06 4.53
N ILE A 101 9.08 -0.78 4.84
CA ILE A 101 10.31 -0.11 4.38
C ILE A 101 11.55 -0.89 4.84
N LEU A 102 11.59 -1.29 6.11
CA LEU A 102 12.69 -2.10 6.66
C LEU A 102 12.83 -3.43 5.90
N LEU A 103 11.73 -4.19 5.74
CA LEU A 103 11.74 -5.47 5.04
C LEU A 103 12.27 -5.32 3.61
N LEU A 104 11.76 -4.36 2.85
CA LEU A 104 12.14 -4.16 1.45
C LEU A 104 13.57 -3.63 1.31
N LYS A 105 14.03 -2.79 2.24
CA LYS A 105 15.43 -2.36 2.27
C LYS A 105 16.37 -3.53 2.56
N ILE A 106 16.08 -4.35 3.56
CA ILE A 106 16.85 -5.57 3.88
C ILE A 106 16.90 -6.50 2.66
N GLN A 107 15.75 -6.73 2.00
CA GLN A 107 15.69 -7.57 0.80
C GLN A 107 16.60 -7.02 -0.32
N SER A 108 16.51 -5.74 -0.64
CA SER A 108 17.30 -5.11 -1.70
C SER A 108 18.82 -5.17 -1.40
N LEU A 109 19.23 -4.90 -0.16
CA LEU A 109 20.62 -4.95 0.25
C LEU A 109 21.20 -6.39 0.21
N SER A 110 20.33 -7.40 0.40
CA SER A 110 20.75 -8.81 0.45
C SER A 110 21.19 -9.39 -0.90
N TYR A 111 20.87 -8.70 -2.01
CA TYR A 111 21.33 -9.14 -3.34
C TYR A 111 22.83 -9.00 -3.55
N GLY A 112 23.54 -8.22 -2.71
CA GLY A 112 24.99 -8.10 -2.76
C GLY A 112 25.52 -7.19 -3.86
N HIS A 113 24.76 -6.14 -4.22
CA HIS A 113 25.15 -5.13 -5.20
C HIS A 113 25.31 -3.73 -4.60
N SER A 114 25.13 -3.58 -3.29
CA SER A 114 25.09 -2.27 -2.63
C SER A 114 26.38 -1.90 -1.89
N GLY A 115 27.26 -2.85 -1.62
CA GLY A 115 28.54 -2.61 -0.93
C GLY A 115 28.39 -2.23 0.54
N VAL A 116 27.33 -2.67 1.21
CA VAL A 116 27.13 -2.48 2.65
C VAL A 116 27.87 -3.53 3.47
N GLN A 117 28.25 -3.19 4.70
CA GLN A 117 28.76 -4.16 5.64
C GLN A 117 27.61 -5.05 6.19
N LEU A 118 27.97 -6.28 6.58
CA LEU A 118 26.99 -7.23 7.10
C LEU A 118 26.29 -6.71 8.36
N ALA A 119 27.03 -6.04 9.26
CA ALA A 119 26.52 -5.48 10.50
C ALA A 119 25.37 -4.47 10.29
N THR A 120 25.38 -3.70 9.20
CA THR A 120 24.31 -2.76 8.85
C THR A 120 23.02 -3.50 8.53
N VAL A 121 23.09 -4.57 7.72
CA VAL A 121 21.91 -5.36 7.35
C VAL A 121 21.37 -6.13 8.55
N GLU A 122 22.24 -6.71 9.38
CA GLU A 122 21.87 -7.41 10.62
C GLU A 122 21.17 -6.46 11.60
N ARG A 123 21.61 -5.21 11.73
CA ARG A 123 20.95 -4.22 12.58
C ARG A 123 19.57 -3.81 12.04
N LEU A 124 19.37 -3.71 10.73
CA LEU A 124 18.03 -3.50 10.15
C LEU A 124 17.11 -4.68 10.45
N ILE A 125 17.62 -5.91 10.40
CA ILE A 125 16.88 -7.12 10.81
C ILE A 125 16.54 -7.07 12.31
N ASP A 126 17.46 -6.65 13.17
CA ASP A 126 17.21 -6.43 14.60
C ASP A 126 16.08 -5.42 14.83
N PHE A 127 16.06 -4.33 14.08
CA PHE A 127 14.99 -3.33 14.15
C PHE A 127 13.64 -3.96 13.77
N PHE A 128 13.58 -4.67 12.65
CA PHE A 128 12.36 -5.35 12.20
C PHE A 128 11.87 -6.37 13.24
N ASN A 129 12.76 -7.24 13.73
CA ASN A 129 12.40 -8.35 14.62
C ASN A 129 11.98 -7.92 16.03
N ASN A 130 12.40 -6.72 16.45
CA ASN A 130 12.12 -6.20 17.79
C ASN A 130 11.13 -5.02 17.79
N ASP A 131 10.46 -4.77 16.66
CA ASP A 131 9.56 -3.62 16.47
C ASP A 131 10.17 -2.28 16.91
N VAL A 132 11.47 -2.08 16.62
CA VAL A 132 12.15 -0.80 16.76
C VAL A 132 11.98 -0.04 15.44
N LEU A 133 10.91 0.72 15.32
CA LEU A 133 10.51 1.32 14.05
C LEU A 133 11.00 2.77 13.94
N PRO A 134 11.89 3.10 13.00
CA PRO A 134 12.34 4.48 12.78
C PRO A 134 11.17 5.44 12.54
N VAL A 135 11.22 6.63 13.12
CA VAL A 135 10.26 7.69 12.83
C VAL A 135 10.60 8.30 11.48
N VAL A 136 9.69 8.11 10.51
CA VAL A 136 9.79 8.61 9.14
C VAL A 136 8.62 9.55 8.86
N TYR A 137 8.82 10.56 8.01
CA TYR A 137 7.79 11.53 7.65
C TYR A 137 7.35 11.38 6.20
N GLN A 138 6.09 11.74 5.92
CA GLN A 138 5.46 11.52 4.61
C GLN A 138 5.93 12.52 3.54
N GLN A 139 6.39 13.70 3.92
CA GLN A 139 6.82 14.76 3.00
C GLN A 139 8.34 14.92 3.04
N GLY A 140 8.95 15.12 1.87
CA GLY A 140 10.40 15.36 1.74
C GLY A 140 11.07 14.66 0.57
N SER A 141 10.39 13.70 -0.10
CA SER A 141 10.90 13.05 -1.30
C SER A 141 10.16 13.51 -2.54
N LEU A 142 10.88 13.86 -3.58
CA LEU A 142 10.38 14.10 -4.93
C LEU A 142 10.74 12.99 -5.92
N GLY A 143 11.38 11.93 -5.41
CA GLY A 143 11.78 10.79 -6.23
C GLY A 143 13.10 10.99 -6.98
N ALA A 144 13.88 11.99 -6.61
CA ALA A 144 15.25 12.18 -7.08
C ALA A 144 16.18 11.18 -6.41
N SER A 145 16.84 10.34 -7.15
CA SER A 145 17.64 9.21 -6.62
C SER A 145 16.82 8.25 -5.72
N GLY A 146 15.53 8.13 -5.98
CA GLY A 146 14.58 7.43 -5.15
C GLY A 146 14.11 8.26 -3.94
N ASP A 147 13.98 7.63 -2.79
CA ASP A 147 13.33 8.16 -1.60
C ASP A 147 14.32 8.71 -0.56
N LEU A 148 15.17 9.67 -0.93
CA LEU A 148 16.32 10.12 -0.12
C LEU A 148 15.93 10.49 1.32
N ALA A 149 15.06 11.49 1.50
CA ALA A 149 14.74 11.98 2.84
C ALA A 149 14.04 10.94 3.72
N PRO A 150 13.00 10.20 3.28
CA PRO A 150 12.42 9.13 4.09
C PRO A 150 13.41 8.03 4.48
N LEU A 151 14.28 7.60 3.55
CA LEU A 151 15.25 6.56 3.82
C LEU A 151 16.40 7.08 4.71
N ALA A 152 16.71 8.38 4.67
CA ALA A 152 17.62 9.00 5.63
C ALA A 152 17.04 8.94 7.05
N HIS A 153 15.76 9.30 7.23
CA HIS A 153 15.07 9.14 8.52
C HIS A 153 15.07 7.70 9.00
N MET A 154 14.79 6.72 8.11
CA MET A 154 14.89 5.29 8.44
C MET A 154 16.30 4.92 8.95
N SER A 155 17.33 5.56 8.42
CA SER A 155 18.74 5.21 8.69
C SER A 155 19.33 5.91 9.92
N LEU A 156 18.77 7.06 10.38
CA LEU A 156 19.26 7.77 11.56
C LEU A 156 19.46 6.87 12.78
N PRO A 157 18.53 5.96 13.14
CA PRO A 157 18.68 5.11 14.31
C PRO A 157 19.88 4.14 14.24
N LEU A 158 20.32 3.76 13.05
CA LEU A 158 21.57 2.98 12.90
C LEU A 158 22.76 3.70 13.51
N LEU A 159 22.79 5.04 13.41
CA LEU A 159 23.84 5.92 13.93
C LEU A 159 23.58 6.37 15.39
N GLY A 160 22.53 5.87 16.04
CA GLY A 160 22.08 6.35 17.35
C GLY A 160 21.43 7.74 17.32
N LEU A 161 21.02 8.21 16.16
CA LEU A 161 20.39 9.52 15.95
C LEU A 161 18.88 9.38 15.69
N GLY A 162 18.16 10.49 15.73
CA GLY A 162 16.71 10.52 15.46
C GLY A 162 15.86 9.80 16.51
N GLU A 163 14.68 9.39 16.12
CA GLU A 163 13.67 8.78 16.99
C GLU A 163 13.19 7.45 16.43
N VAL A 164 12.70 6.61 17.32
CA VAL A 164 12.04 5.33 16.99
C VAL A 164 10.73 5.19 17.76
N GLU A 165 9.74 4.56 17.15
CA GLU A 165 8.60 4.01 17.87
C GLU A 165 9.01 2.65 18.45
N TYR A 166 8.93 2.51 19.76
CA TYR A 166 9.28 1.30 20.48
C TYR A 166 8.38 1.11 21.69
N LYS A 167 7.75 -0.07 21.83
CA LYS A 167 6.80 -0.40 22.88
C LYS A 167 5.63 0.62 23.00
N GLY A 168 5.11 1.07 21.85
CA GLY A 168 3.98 2.00 21.74
C GLY A 168 4.31 3.46 22.07
N ALA A 169 5.57 3.83 22.22
CA ALA A 169 6.00 5.19 22.48
C ALA A 169 7.13 5.63 21.53
N VAL A 170 7.13 6.90 21.15
CA VAL A 170 8.24 7.51 20.41
C VAL A 170 9.34 7.91 21.38
N ARG A 171 10.56 7.48 21.11
CA ARG A 171 11.72 7.63 21.97
C ARG A 171 12.98 7.99 21.16
N PRO A 172 13.94 8.72 21.74
CA PRO A 172 15.26 8.91 21.12
C PRO A 172 15.93 7.56 20.83
N ALA A 173 16.44 7.39 19.61
CA ALA A 173 17.06 6.15 19.17
C ALA A 173 18.24 5.71 20.05
N ALA A 174 19.12 6.65 20.46
CA ALA A 174 20.26 6.36 21.34
C ALA A 174 19.83 5.66 22.64
N GLY A 175 18.72 6.07 23.24
CA GLY A 175 18.20 5.47 24.48
C GLY A 175 17.72 4.04 24.27
N VAL A 176 17.06 3.77 23.12
CA VAL A 176 16.57 2.41 22.77
C VAL A 176 17.74 1.50 22.42
N LEU A 177 18.73 1.98 21.65
CA LEU A 177 19.95 1.22 21.36
C LEU A 177 20.66 0.82 22.66
N SER A 178 20.85 1.76 23.61
CA SER A 178 21.47 1.49 24.89
C SER A 178 20.67 0.45 25.69
N GLU A 179 19.33 0.58 25.78
CA GLU A 179 18.46 -0.40 26.44
C GLU A 179 18.60 -1.82 25.86
N ARG A 180 18.82 -1.92 24.54
CA ARG A 180 19.00 -3.18 23.83
C ARG A 180 20.45 -3.70 23.85
N GLY A 181 21.40 -2.94 24.37
CA GLY A 181 22.81 -3.27 24.33
C GLY A 181 23.43 -3.16 22.92
N TRP A 182 22.80 -2.40 22.02
CA TRP A 182 23.25 -2.20 20.66
C TRP A 182 24.12 -0.95 20.54
N GLN A 183 25.29 -1.09 19.92
CA GLN A 183 26.14 0.07 19.62
C GLN A 183 25.69 0.72 18.30
N PRO A 184 25.79 2.04 18.14
CA PRO A 184 25.65 2.71 16.86
C PRO A 184 26.57 2.08 15.81
N ILE A 185 26.11 2.01 14.57
CA ILE A 185 26.92 1.55 13.42
C ILE A 185 27.78 2.70 12.91
N GLU A 186 29.05 2.44 12.68
CA GLU A 186 29.93 3.34 11.93
C GLU A 186 29.86 2.95 10.45
N LEU A 187 29.32 3.86 9.63
CA LEU A 187 29.14 3.61 8.20
C LEU A 187 30.48 3.65 7.45
N GLN A 188 30.70 2.67 6.61
CA GLN A 188 31.83 2.59 5.70
C GLN A 188 31.53 3.32 4.37
N SER A 189 32.54 3.42 3.50
CA SER A 189 32.42 4.03 2.18
C SER A 189 31.19 3.47 1.42
N LYS A 190 30.43 4.31 0.73
CA LYS A 190 29.19 4.02 -0.01
C LYS A 190 27.96 3.69 0.84
N GLU A 191 28.05 3.31 2.11
CA GLU A 191 26.90 2.82 2.88
C GLU A 191 25.82 3.88 3.06
N GLY A 192 26.17 5.15 3.21
CA GLY A 192 25.19 6.23 3.24
C GLY A 192 24.31 6.24 2.00
N LEU A 193 24.91 6.20 0.80
CA LEU A 193 24.17 6.10 -0.45
C LEU A 193 23.33 4.82 -0.56
N ALA A 194 23.90 3.67 -0.20
CA ALA A 194 23.20 2.39 -0.25
C ALA A 194 21.93 2.39 0.63
N LEU A 195 21.98 3.10 1.76
CA LEU A 195 20.85 3.26 2.67
C LEU A 195 19.81 4.25 2.14
N LEU A 196 20.24 5.37 1.56
CA LEU A 196 19.36 6.47 1.17
C LEU A 196 18.78 6.33 -0.25
N ASN A 197 19.55 5.80 -1.21
CA ASN A 197 19.06 5.58 -2.57
C ASN A 197 18.09 4.39 -2.61
N GLY A 198 17.15 4.46 -3.55
CA GLY A 198 16.20 3.39 -3.81
C GLY A 198 14.74 3.78 -3.55
N THR A 199 13.87 2.86 -3.89
CA THR A 199 12.42 3.09 -3.97
C THR A 199 11.64 2.46 -2.81
N GLN A 200 12.30 2.10 -1.69
CA GLN A 200 11.69 1.29 -0.65
C GLN A 200 10.57 1.99 0.11
N PHE A 201 10.59 3.33 0.22
CA PHE A 201 9.50 4.09 0.82
C PHE A 201 8.24 4.01 -0.06
N MET A 202 8.35 4.39 -1.34
CA MET A 202 7.21 4.35 -2.25
C MET A 202 6.74 2.92 -2.52
N SER A 203 7.65 1.95 -2.60
CA SER A 203 7.33 0.52 -2.74
C SER A 203 6.59 -0.04 -1.52
N ALA A 204 6.96 0.36 -0.30
CA ALA A 204 6.29 -0.05 0.93
C ALA A 204 4.83 0.41 0.97
N TYR A 205 4.57 1.66 0.61
CA TYR A 205 3.20 2.15 0.44
C TYR A 205 2.45 1.39 -0.65
N GLY A 206 3.11 1.14 -1.80
CA GLY A 206 2.53 0.38 -2.91
C GLY A 206 2.15 -1.04 -2.51
N VAL A 207 3.02 -1.76 -1.81
CA VAL A 207 2.78 -3.12 -1.30
C VAL A 207 1.62 -3.12 -0.30
N TRP A 208 1.65 -2.21 0.68
CA TRP A 208 0.55 -2.07 1.63
C TRP A 208 -0.77 -1.81 0.93
N ALA A 209 -0.80 -0.84 0.03
CA ALA A 209 -1.99 -0.47 -0.73
C ALA A 209 -2.51 -1.64 -1.58
N LEU A 210 -1.62 -2.42 -2.19
CA LEU A 210 -2.00 -3.57 -3.01
C LEU A 210 -2.62 -4.70 -2.19
N ILE A 211 -2.05 -5.02 -1.02
CA ILE A 211 -2.64 -5.98 -0.07
C ILE A 211 -4.06 -5.54 0.33
N GLN A 212 -4.23 -4.27 0.70
CA GLN A 212 -5.54 -3.73 1.03
C GLN A 212 -6.50 -3.72 -0.17
N SER A 213 -6.00 -3.41 -1.37
CA SER A 213 -6.81 -3.37 -2.60
C SER A 213 -7.40 -4.73 -2.96
N ARG A 214 -6.63 -5.82 -2.80
CA ARG A 214 -7.14 -7.19 -2.96
C ARG A 214 -8.30 -7.46 -2.01
N ARG A 215 -8.13 -7.19 -0.74
CA ARG A 215 -9.17 -7.33 0.29
C ARG A 215 -10.41 -6.48 -0.03
N LEU A 216 -10.23 -5.20 -0.36
CA LEU A 216 -11.33 -4.29 -0.67
C LEU A 216 -12.07 -4.69 -1.96
N SER A 217 -11.37 -5.22 -2.95
CA SER A 217 -11.97 -5.73 -4.19
C SER A 217 -12.88 -6.95 -3.93
N GLU A 218 -12.50 -7.84 -3.02
CA GLU A 218 -13.35 -8.96 -2.58
C GLU A 218 -14.58 -8.46 -1.81
N TRP A 219 -14.39 -7.51 -0.89
CA TRP A 219 -15.49 -6.89 -0.18
C TRP A 219 -16.44 -6.15 -1.10
N ALA A 220 -15.94 -5.45 -2.12
CA ALA A 220 -16.78 -4.75 -3.10
C ALA A 220 -17.76 -5.70 -3.80
N ASP A 221 -17.32 -6.91 -4.16
CA ASP A 221 -18.19 -7.92 -4.76
C ASP A 221 -19.23 -8.45 -3.76
N ARG A 222 -18.83 -8.75 -2.51
CA ARG A 222 -19.74 -9.23 -1.46
C ARG A 222 -20.81 -8.20 -1.11
N ILE A 223 -20.38 -6.95 -0.92
CA ILE A 223 -21.28 -5.83 -0.61
C ILE A 223 -22.15 -5.48 -1.82
N GLY A 224 -21.58 -5.52 -3.02
CA GLY A 224 -22.33 -5.36 -4.27
C GLY A 224 -23.43 -6.40 -4.44
N ALA A 225 -23.17 -7.67 -4.11
CA ALA A 225 -24.17 -8.75 -4.13
C ALA A 225 -25.25 -8.54 -3.06
N LEU A 226 -24.88 -8.13 -1.85
CA LEU A 226 -25.83 -7.77 -0.79
C LEU A 226 -26.72 -6.61 -1.22
N SER A 227 -26.12 -5.53 -1.74
CA SER A 227 -26.86 -4.36 -2.25
C SER A 227 -27.80 -4.73 -3.39
N PHE A 228 -27.35 -5.63 -4.27
CA PHE A 228 -28.11 -6.14 -5.41
C PHE A 228 -29.40 -6.85 -4.95
N ASP A 229 -29.31 -7.80 -4.02
CA ASP A 229 -30.49 -8.48 -3.47
C ASP A 229 -31.39 -7.51 -2.70
N ALA A 230 -30.80 -6.63 -1.87
CA ALA A 230 -31.55 -5.62 -1.14
C ALA A 230 -32.31 -4.66 -2.08
N PHE A 231 -31.74 -4.32 -3.25
CA PHE A 231 -32.38 -3.49 -4.27
C PHE A 231 -33.36 -4.24 -5.17
N ASP A 232 -33.48 -5.56 -5.02
CA ASP A 232 -34.29 -6.42 -5.90
C ASP A 232 -33.78 -6.44 -7.35
N GLY A 233 -32.46 -6.64 -7.53
CA GLY A 233 -31.80 -6.62 -8.83
C GLY A 233 -32.13 -7.81 -9.73
N ARG A 234 -31.91 -7.67 -11.05
CA ARG A 234 -32.06 -8.69 -12.08
C ARG A 234 -30.76 -9.44 -12.32
N ILE A 235 -30.79 -10.77 -12.23
CA ILE A 235 -29.58 -11.61 -12.33
C ILE A 235 -29.09 -11.80 -13.77
N GLU A 236 -29.90 -11.61 -14.78
CA GLU A 236 -29.60 -11.88 -16.19
C GLU A 236 -28.38 -11.10 -16.71
N PRO A 237 -28.09 -9.84 -16.29
CA PRO A 237 -26.88 -9.13 -16.70
C PRO A 237 -25.55 -9.81 -16.31
N PHE A 238 -25.59 -10.81 -15.45
CA PHE A 238 -24.38 -11.54 -15.00
C PHE A 238 -24.19 -12.89 -15.71
N CYS A 239 -25.01 -13.24 -16.72
CA CYS A 239 -24.88 -14.52 -17.47
C CYS A 239 -23.55 -14.58 -18.24
N ASP A 240 -23.01 -15.78 -18.42
CA ASP A 240 -21.70 -15.99 -19.06
C ASP A 240 -21.67 -15.48 -20.50
N GLU A 241 -22.74 -15.64 -21.25
CA GLU A 241 -22.87 -15.25 -22.67
C GLU A 241 -22.53 -13.76 -22.86
N VAL A 242 -23.04 -12.89 -21.98
CA VAL A 242 -22.76 -11.44 -22.03
C VAL A 242 -21.27 -11.13 -21.85
N HIS A 243 -20.61 -11.85 -20.98
CA HIS A 243 -19.23 -11.57 -20.62
C HIS A 243 -18.21 -12.27 -21.50
N LEU A 244 -18.55 -13.42 -22.09
CA LEU A 244 -17.69 -14.14 -23.02
C LEU A 244 -17.47 -13.40 -24.34
N ILE A 245 -18.48 -12.63 -24.83
CA ILE A 245 -18.33 -11.81 -26.04
C ILE A 245 -17.55 -10.50 -25.79
N ARG A 246 -17.22 -10.18 -24.51
CA ARG A 246 -16.38 -9.06 -24.10
C ARG A 246 -15.44 -9.51 -22.98
N ALA A 247 -14.48 -10.33 -23.31
CA ALA A 247 -13.73 -11.20 -22.41
C ALA A 247 -12.59 -10.50 -21.62
N HIS A 248 -12.84 -9.35 -20.97
CA HIS A 248 -11.93 -8.81 -19.97
C HIS A 248 -11.88 -9.74 -18.75
N ARG A 249 -10.68 -10.08 -18.29
CA ARG A 249 -10.45 -11.08 -17.24
C ARG A 249 -11.19 -10.75 -15.95
N GLY A 250 -11.04 -9.52 -15.47
CA GLY A 250 -11.69 -9.04 -14.25
C GLY A 250 -13.22 -8.99 -14.38
N GLN A 251 -13.76 -8.64 -15.57
CA GLN A 251 -15.21 -8.65 -15.84
C GLN A 251 -15.78 -10.07 -15.73
N LEU A 252 -15.14 -11.07 -16.36
CA LEU A 252 -15.50 -12.48 -16.25
C LEU A 252 -15.45 -12.99 -14.80
N ALA A 253 -14.37 -12.67 -14.10
CA ALA A 253 -14.18 -13.05 -12.71
C ALA A 253 -15.26 -12.46 -11.80
N THR A 254 -15.60 -11.19 -11.98
CA THR A 254 -16.62 -10.50 -11.19
C THR A 254 -18.01 -11.06 -11.46
N ALA A 255 -18.39 -11.25 -12.72
CA ALA A 255 -19.70 -11.84 -13.06
C ALA A 255 -19.88 -13.23 -12.44
N ARG A 256 -18.89 -14.08 -12.55
CA ARG A 256 -18.88 -15.41 -11.92
C ARG A 256 -19.00 -15.32 -10.40
N ASN A 257 -18.27 -14.40 -9.78
CA ASN A 257 -18.27 -14.23 -8.34
C ASN A 257 -19.64 -13.75 -7.82
N ILE A 258 -20.27 -12.78 -8.49
CA ILE A 258 -21.62 -12.30 -8.13
C ILE A 258 -22.63 -13.44 -8.24
N ARG A 259 -22.63 -14.24 -9.32
CA ARG A 259 -23.53 -15.38 -9.44
C ARG A 259 -23.36 -16.39 -8.30
N ARG A 260 -22.09 -16.70 -7.95
CA ARG A 260 -21.77 -17.60 -6.82
C ARG A 260 -22.25 -17.04 -5.49
N LEU A 261 -22.07 -15.74 -5.25
CA LEU A 261 -22.52 -15.07 -4.03
C LEU A 261 -24.04 -15.05 -3.89
N LEU A 262 -24.78 -15.03 -5.00
CA LEU A 262 -26.24 -14.98 -5.03
C LEU A 262 -26.91 -16.34 -5.25
N GLU A 263 -26.13 -17.42 -5.34
CA GLU A 263 -26.66 -18.77 -5.55
C GLU A 263 -27.64 -19.18 -4.44
N GLY A 264 -28.86 -19.58 -4.84
CA GLY A 264 -29.93 -19.93 -3.91
C GLY A 264 -30.68 -18.73 -3.30
N SER A 265 -30.43 -17.50 -3.72
CA SER A 265 -31.17 -16.34 -3.27
C SER A 265 -32.62 -16.36 -3.77
N GLN A 266 -33.58 -16.30 -2.83
CA GLN A 266 -35.02 -16.13 -3.15
C GLN A 266 -35.28 -14.76 -3.80
N LEU A 267 -34.51 -13.74 -3.39
CA LEU A 267 -34.64 -12.39 -3.92
C LEU A 267 -34.17 -12.33 -5.37
N ALA A 268 -33.00 -12.88 -5.70
CA ALA A 268 -32.49 -12.94 -7.07
C ALA A 268 -33.39 -13.77 -8.01
N ALA A 269 -33.97 -14.87 -7.52
CA ALA A 269 -34.78 -15.80 -8.31
C ALA A 269 -36.22 -15.35 -8.56
N ARG A 270 -36.75 -14.43 -7.76
CA ARG A 270 -38.18 -14.02 -7.88
C ARG A 270 -38.45 -13.22 -9.15
N PRO A 271 -39.68 -13.27 -9.72
CA PRO A 271 -40.09 -12.43 -10.84
C PRO A 271 -39.91 -10.93 -10.53
N LYS A 272 -39.40 -10.17 -11.51
CA LYS A 272 -39.13 -8.74 -11.35
C LYS A 272 -40.20 -7.89 -12.03
N LYS A 273 -40.65 -6.83 -11.35
CA LYS A 273 -41.63 -5.87 -11.88
C LYS A 273 -41.03 -4.87 -12.87
N HIS A 274 -39.71 -4.76 -12.92
CA HIS A 274 -38.97 -3.78 -13.74
C HIS A 274 -38.22 -4.46 -14.88
N VAL A 275 -37.95 -3.70 -15.94
CA VAL A 275 -37.31 -4.21 -17.17
C VAL A 275 -35.82 -4.31 -17.03
N GLN A 276 -35.15 -3.35 -16.36
CA GLN A 276 -33.72 -3.31 -16.17
C GLN A 276 -33.33 -2.56 -14.89
N ASP A 277 -32.08 -2.83 -14.43
CA ASP A 277 -31.49 -2.15 -13.29
C ASP A 277 -30.70 -0.90 -13.68
N PRO A 278 -30.51 0.05 -12.74
CA PRO A 278 -29.54 1.12 -12.88
C PRO A 278 -28.11 0.54 -13.11
N TYR A 279 -27.25 1.34 -13.75
CA TYR A 279 -25.88 0.92 -14.08
C TYR A 279 -25.05 0.50 -12.87
N SER A 280 -25.24 1.14 -11.72
CA SER A 280 -24.52 0.78 -10.50
C SER A 280 -24.77 -0.65 -10.01
N PHE A 281 -25.82 -1.32 -10.50
CA PHE A 281 -26.10 -2.74 -10.25
C PHE A 281 -25.76 -3.60 -11.47
N ARG A 282 -26.30 -3.32 -12.65
CA ARG A 282 -26.09 -4.19 -13.81
C ARG A 282 -24.71 -4.10 -14.44
N CYS A 283 -23.94 -3.04 -14.16
CA CYS A 283 -22.58 -2.86 -14.64
C CYS A 283 -21.50 -3.20 -13.57
N ILE A 284 -21.87 -3.86 -12.47
CA ILE A 284 -20.91 -4.36 -11.47
C ILE A 284 -19.75 -5.13 -12.15
N PRO A 285 -20.00 -6.09 -13.06
CA PRO A 285 -18.91 -6.84 -13.69
C PRO A 285 -17.94 -5.98 -14.48
N GLN A 286 -18.42 -4.96 -15.20
CA GLN A 286 -17.60 -4.08 -16.01
C GLN A 286 -16.71 -3.16 -15.15
N VAL A 287 -17.28 -2.59 -14.09
CA VAL A 287 -16.58 -1.61 -13.24
C VAL A 287 -15.64 -2.29 -12.25
N HIS A 288 -16.13 -3.24 -11.45
CA HIS A 288 -15.29 -3.99 -10.53
C HIS A 288 -14.21 -4.78 -11.27
N GLY A 289 -14.56 -5.31 -12.47
CA GLY A 289 -13.64 -6.03 -13.32
C GLY A 289 -12.48 -5.18 -13.80
N ALA A 290 -12.73 -3.95 -14.25
CA ALA A 290 -11.68 -3.02 -14.68
C ALA A 290 -10.70 -2.71 -13.52
N SER A 291 -11.23 -2.51 -12.30
CA SER A 291 -10.39 -2.33 -11.11
C SER A 291 -9.55 -3.57 -10.79
N LYS A 292 -10.09 -4.80 -10.95
CA LYS A 292 -9.35 -6.05 -10.76
C LYS A 292 -8.20 -6.18 -11.76
N ASP A 293 -8.46 -5.91 -13.04
CA ASP A 293 -7.43 -5.97 -14.09
C ASP A 293 -6.31 -4.95 -13.82
N THR A 294 -6.65 -3.77 -13.30
CA THR A 294 -5.66 -2.76 -12.87
C THR A 294 -4.87 -3.22 -11.66
N ILE A 295 -5.50 -3.81 -10.65
CA ILE A 295 -4.83 -4.38 -9.48
C ILE A 295 -3.81 -5.45 -9.90
N ASP A 296 -4.17 -6.33 -10.85
CA ASP A 296 -3.28 -7.38 -11.38
C ASP A 296 -2.06 -6.78 -12.11
N TYR A 297 -2.26 -5.73 -12.91
CA TYR A 297 -1.17 -5.00 -13.55
C TYR A 297 -0.23 -4.39 -12.51
N VAL A 298 -0.75 -3.68 -11.52
CA VAL A 298 0.05 -3.04 -10.46
C VAL A 298 0.82 -4.08 -9.66
N GLU A 299 0.22 -5.25 -9.38
CA GLU A 299 0.91 -6.36 -8.71
C GLU A 299 2.13 -6.81 -9.52
N SER A 300 2.01 -6.94 -10.84
CA SER A 300 3.15 -7.34 -11.67
C SER A 300 4.31 -6.34 -11.61
N VAL A 301 4.02 -5.04 -11.62
CA VAL A 301 5.04 -3.98 -11.54
C VAL A 301 5.70 -3.98 -10.17
N LEU A 302 4.91 -3.94 -9.10
CA LEU A 302 5.44 -3.92 -7.72
C LEU A 302 6.22 -5.18 -7.37
N THR A 303 5.79 -6.35 -7.86
CA THR A 303 6.51 -7.60 -7.64
C THR A 303 7.90 -7.58 -8.28
N THR A 304 8.05 -6.97 -9.45
CA THR A 304 9.37 -6.75 -10.06
C THR A 304 10.22 -5.82 -9.21
N GLU A 305 9.66 -4.69 -8.78
CA GLU A 305 10.38 -3.66 -8.02
C GLU A 305 10.92 -4.18 -6.68
N ILE A 306 10.10 -4.88 -5.89
CA ILE A 306 10.50 -5.40 -4.57
C ILE A 306 11.56 -6.51 -4.64
N ASN A 307 11.78 -7.07 -5.83
CA ASN A 307 12.80 -8.07 -6.12
C ASN A 307 14.00 -7.49 -6.90
N SER A 308 14.21 -6.17 -6.79
CA SER A 308 15.26 -5.45 -7.53
C SER A 308 16.25 -4.76 -6.61
N THR A 309 17.46 -4.51 -7.13
CA THR A 309 18.41 -3.58 -6.54
C THR A 309 18.17 -2.20 -7.13
N THR A 310 17.78 -1.24 -6.28
CA THR A 310 17.34 0.10 -6.68
C THR A 310 18.20 1.23 -6.12
N ASP A 311 19.43 0.94 -5.68
CA ASP A 311 20.39 1.97 -5.26
C ASP A 311 21.37 2.39 -6.37
N ASN A 312 22.29 3.27 -6.05
CA ASN A 312 23.31 3.79 -6.97
C ASN A 312 24.53 4.31 -6.17
N PRO A 313 25.77 4.08 -6.64
CA PRO A 313 26.17 3.22 -7.76
C PRO A 313 25.98 1.73 -7.44
N THR A 314 25.79 0.94 -8.50
CA THR A 314 25.64 -0.52 -8.37
C THR A 314 27.00 -1.20 -8.48
N VAL A 315 27.25 -2.18 -7.61
CA VAL A 315 28.53 -2.91 -7.52
C VAL A 315 28.36 -4.31 -8.10
N PHE A 316 29.25 -4.68 -9.02
CA PHE A 316 29.29 -6.00 -9.66
C PHE A 316 30.65 -6.65 -9.42
N PRO A 317 30.78 -7.43 -8.33
CA PRO A 317 32.09 -8.03 -7.95
C PRO A 317 32.65 -9.03 -8.97
N ASP A 318 31.77 -9.75 -9.66
CA ASP A 318 32.16 -10.77 -10.64
C ASP A 318 32.66 -10.17 -11.94
N GLU A 319 32.12 -9.04 -12.34
CA GLU A 319 32.48 -8.30 -13.55
C GLU A 319 33.52 -7.22 -13.31
N ASP A 320 34.01 -7.11 -12.08
CA ASP A 320 34.96 -6.06 -11.65
C ASP A 320 34.49 -4.63 -12.00
N MET A 321 33.18 -4.36 -11.79
CA MET A 321 32.56 -3.10 -12.17
C MET A 321 31.89 -2.39 -10.99
N VAL A 322 31.95 -1.05 -11.00
CA VAL A 322 31.10 -0.15 -10.22
C VAL A 322 30.50 0.85 -11.18
N VAL A 323 29.16 0.87 -11.28
CA VAL A 323 28.44 1.62 -12.31
C VAL A 323 27.45 2.59 -11.67
N SER A 324 27.59 3.88 -12.01
CA SER A 324 26.54 4.88 -11.70
C SER A 324 25.47 4.81 -12.79
N ALA A 325 24.24 4.49 -12.39
CA ALA A 325 23.09 4.27 -13.26
C ALA A 325 21.81 4.86 -12.64
N GLY A 326 20.65 4.52 -13.18
CA GLY A 326 19.35 5.11 -12.81
C GLY A 326 18.36 4.15 -12.17
N ASN A 327 18.77 3.02 -11.60
CA ASN A 327 17.86 2.01 -11.02
C ASN A 327 17.05 2.52 -9.83
N PHE A 328 17.40 3.65 -9.26
CA PHE A 328 16.65 4.35 -8.23
C PHE A 328 15.40 5.08 -8.77
N HIS A 329 15.24 5.22 -10.09
CA HIS A 329 14.18 6.04 -10.66
C HIS A 329 12.82 5.36 -10.54
N GLY A 330 11.96 5.87 -9.65
CA GLY A 330 10.69 5.26 -9.28
C GLY A 330 9.55 5.42 -10.31
N GLN A 331 9.82 5.84 -11.55
CA GLN A 331 8.77 6.08 -12.55
C GLN A 331 7.84 4.88 -12.79
N PRO A 332 8.33 3.63 -12.89
CA PRO A 332 7.43 2.48 -13.10
C PRO A 332 6.39 2.33 -12.00
N ILE A 333 6.82 2.48 -10.74
CA ILE A 333 5.89 2.34 -9.60
C ILE A 333 5.06 3.60 -9.34
N ALA A 334 5.56 4.79 -9.69
CA ALA A 334 4.78 6.02 -9.63
C ALA A 334 3.52 5.94 -10.51
N LEU A 335 3.69 5.52 -11.78
CA LEU A 335 2.58 5.27 -12.72
C LEU A 335 1.62 4.19 -12.19
N ALA A 336 2.16 3.07 -11.72
CA ALA A 336 1.36 1.97 -11.20
C ALA A 336 0.50 2.39 -9.99
N MET A 337 1.06 3.20 -9.08
CA MET A 337 0.33 3.70 -7.91
C MET A 337 -0.76 4.71 -8.28
N ASP A 338 -0.54 5.59 -9.23
CA ASP A 338 -1.59 6.49 -9.74
C ASP A 338 -2.72 5.70 -10.42
N PHE A 339 -2.40 4.65 -11.19
CA PHE A 339 -3.43 3.76 -11.77
C PHE A 339 -4.22 3.02 -10.70
N LEU A 340 -3.57 2.55 -9.64
CA LEU A 340 -4.25 1.89 -8.53
C LEU A 340 -5.17 2.85 -7.77
N ALA A 341 -4.75 4.09 -7.57
CA ALA A 341 -5.57 5.12 -6.94
C ALA A 341 -6.86 5.37 -7.75
N ILE A 342 -6.76 5.48 -9.07
CA ILE A 342 -7.91 5.65 -9.98
C ILE A 342 -8.84 4.44 -9.90
N ALA A 343 -8.29 3.21 -9.93
CA ALA A 343 -9.08 1.98 -9.88
C ALA A 343 -9.86 1.83 -8.57
N LEU A 344 -9.27 2.21 -7.44
CA LEU A 344 -9.92 2.16 -6.13
C LEU A 344 -10.96 3.27 -5.95
N ALA A 345 -10.68 4.47 -6.44
CA ALA A 345 -11.64 5.57 -6.43
C ALA A 345 -12.90 5.20 -7.22
N GLU A 346 -12.76 4.45 -8.32
CA GLU A 346 -13.91 3.99 -9.12
C GLU A 346 -14.72 2.88 -8.42
N LEU A 347 -14.06 1.99 -7.65
CA LEU A 347 -14.79 1.07 -6.76
C LEU A 347 -15.61 1.84 -5.71
N GLY A 348 -15.05 2.89 -5.13
CA GLY A 348 -15.76 3.78 -4.22
C GLY A 348 -16.92 4.52 -4.91
N ASN A 349 -16.72 4.97 -6.13
CA ASN A 349 -17.72 5.67 -6.93
C ASN A 349 -18.98 4.82 -7.16
N ILE A 350 -18.82 3.63 -7.69
CA ILE A 350 -19.97 2.75 -7.98
C ILE A 350 -20.65 2.29 -6.67
N SER A 351 -19.89 2.10 -5.58
CA SER A 351 -20.40 1.77 -4.25
C SER A 351 -21.31 2.88 -3.72
N GLU A 352 -20.86 4.14 -3.79
CA GLU A 352 -21.67 5.29 -3.39
C GLU A 352 -22.95 5.41 -4.23
N ARG A 353 -22.89 5.16 -5.55
CA ARG A 353 -24.10 5.16 -6.40
C ARG A 353 -25.10 4.08 -5.99
N ARG A 354 -24.66 2.91 -5.52
CA ARG A 354 -25.58 1.90 -4.97
C ARG A 354 -26.18 2.36 -3.65
N THR A 355 -25.37 2.94 -2.76
CA THR A 355 -25.86 3.54 -1.50
C THR A 355 -26.97 4.57 -1.76
N TYR A 356 -26.76 5.49 -2.71
CA TYR A 356 -27.75 6.47 -3.12
C TYR A 356 -29.07 5.82 -3.60
N LYS A 357 -28.97 4.75 -4.38
CA LYS A 357 -30.17 4.02 -4.88
C LYS A 357 -30.91 3.30 -3.78
N LEU A 358 -30.21 2.71 -2.81
CA LEU A 358 -30.85 2.01 -1.69
C LEU A 358 -31.71 2.93 -0.82
N ILE A 359 -31.27 4.17 -0.59
CA ILE A 359 -32.00 5.14 0.24
C ILE A 359 -33.09 5.92 -0.52
N SER A 360 -33.21 5.75 -1.83
CA SER A 360 -34.06 6.58 -2.68
C SER A 360 -35.55 6.31 -2.55
N GLY A 361 -36.00 5.26 -1.86
CA GLY A 361 -37.36 4.80 -1.84
C GLY A 361 -37.79 4.01 -3.09
N ALA A 362 -36.86 3.67 -3.97
CA ALA A 362 -37.12 2.84 -5.14
C ALA A 362 -37.26 1.36 -4.75
N ARG A 363 -37.92 0.59 -5.64
CA ARG A 363 -38.05 -0.87 -5.50
C ARG A 363 -38.73 -1.29 -4.20
N GLU A 364 -39.74 -0.53 -3.76
CA GLU A 364 -40.52 -0.81 -2.52
C GLU A 364 -39.67 -0.73 -1.22
N LEU A 365 -38.46 -0.18 -1.27
CA LEU A 365 -37.71 0.18 -0.06
C LEU A 365 -38.28 1.48 0.54
N PRO A 366 -38.31 1.61 1.87
CA PRO A 366 -38.72 2.88 2.47
C PRO A 366 -37.66 3.97 2.17
N LYS A 367 -38.14 5.22 1.97
CA LYS A 367 -37.22 6.36 1.81
C LYS A 367 -36.27 6.44 3.02
N PHE A 368 -35.00 6.61 2.73
CA PHE A 368 -33.94 6.68 3.74
C PHE A 368 -33.87 5.47 4.67
N LEU A 369 -34.44 4.32 4.27
CA LEU A 369 -34.39 3.04 5.01
C LEU A 369 -34.88 3.15 6.46
N VAL A 370 -35.95 3.93 6.69
CA VAL A 370 -36.60 4.09 8.00
C VAL A 370 -38.13 3.92 7.88
N ALA A 371 -38.77 3.47 8.95
CA ALA A 371 -40.21 3.22 8.97
C ALA A 371 -41.03 4.51 8.96
N ASN A 372 -40.55 5.57 9.64
CA ASN A 372 -41.28 6.83 9.80
C ASN A 372 -40.46 8.01 9.26
N PRO A 373 -40.32 8.16 7.92
CA PRO A 373 -39.57 9.28 7.35
C PRO A 373 -40.27 10.60 7.67
N GLY A 374 -39.47 11.61 8.02
CA GLY A 374 -39.96 12.91 8.50
C GLY A 374 -39.72 13.10 9.99
N LEU A 375 -40.14 12.18 10.85
CA LEU A 375 -39.70 12.10 12.23
C LEU A 375 -38.24 11.61 12.31
N ASN A 376 -37.90 10.64 11.45
CA ASN A 376 -36.54 10.09 11.31
C ASN A 376 -35.93 10.51 9.96
N SER A 377 -34.67 10.88 9.97
CA SER A 377 -33.84 11.13 8.78
C SER A 377 -33.18 9.86 8.25
N GLY A 378 -33.02 8.85 9.10
CA GLY A 378 -32.47 7.54 8.77
C GLY A 378 -31.09 7.60 8.12
N PHE A 379 -30.96 6.92 6.98
CA PHE A 379 -29.68 6.77 6.28
C PHE A 379 -29.37 7.89 5.25
N MET A 380 -30.06 9.05 5.35
CA MET A 380 -29.82 10.20 4.47
C MET A 380 -28.37 10.68 4.59
N ILE A 381 -27.89 10.97 5.79
CA ILE A 381 -26.58 11.58 6.03
C ILE A 381 -25.41 10.58 5.90
N PRO A 382 -25.52 9.29 6.22
CA PRO A 382 -24.50 8.31 5.82
C PRO A 382 -24.16 8.34 4.32
N GLN A 383 -25.15 8.51 3.43
CA GLN A 383 -24.88 8.67 1.99
C GLN A 383 -24.14 9.99 1.69
N TYR A 384 -24.46 11.11 2.36
CA TYR A 384 -23.72 12.35 2.18
C TYR A 384 -22.25 12.19 2.57
N THR A 385 -21.98 11.44 3.64
CA THR A 385 -20.62 11.11 4.05
C THR A 385 -19.87 10.34 2.95
N ALA A 386 -20.50 9.30 2.39
CA ALA A 386 -19.93 8.55 1.26
C ALA A 386 -19.66 9.44 0.04
N ALA A 387 -20.63 10.31 -0.33
CA ALA A 387 -20.48 11.23 -1.45
C ALA A 387 -19.34 12.24 -1.25
N SER A 388 -19.17 12.78 -0.03
CA SER A 388 -18.07 13.69 0.28
C SER A 388 -16.70 13.02 0.17
N ILE A 389 -16.59 11.75 0.62
CA ILE A 389 -15.35 10.97 0.54
C ILE A 389 -15.00 10.66 -0.93
N VAL A 390 -15.98 10.29 -1.75
CA VAL A 390 -15.79 10.05 -3.19
C VAL A 390 -15.32 11.34 -3.89
N SER A 391 -15.89 12.49 -3.55
CA SER A 391 -15.44 13.79 -4.08
C SER A 391 -14.00 14.11 -3.68
N GLN A 392 -13.58 13.80 -2.44
CA GLN A 392 -12.19 13.95 -2.01
C GLN A 392 -11.26 13.01 -2.81
N SER A 393 -11.66 11.76 -3.02
CA SER A 393 -10.86 10.77 -3.76
C SER A 393 -10.60 11.21 -5.20
N LYS A 394 -11.56 11.89 -5.86
CA LYS A 394 -11.37 12.48 -7.18
C LYS A 394 -10.15 13.41 -7.22
N GLY A 395 -10.00 14.29 -6.23
CA GLY A 395 -8.83 15.19 -6.14
C GLY A 395 -7.53 14.43 -5.88
N LEU A 396 -7.57 13.37 -5.06
CA LEU A 396 -6.42 12.51 -4.78
C LEU A 396 -5.98 11.66 -5.99
N CYS A 397 -6.83 11.46 -6.98
CA CYS A 397 -6.52 10.72 -8.21
C CYS A 397 -5.85 11.57 -9.30
N MET A 398 -5.59 12.87 -9.06
CA MET A 398 -4.76 13.65 -9.98
C MET A 398 -3.37 13.02 -10.05
N PRO A 399 -2.88 12.59 -11.23
CA PRO A 399 -1.62 11.86 -11.32
C PRO A 399 -0.43 12.70 -10.82
N ALA A 400 0.36 12.14 -9.90
CA ALA A 400 1.63 12.72 -9.47
C ALA A 400 2.77 12.32 -10.41
N SER A 401 2.67 11.16 -11.04
CA SER A 401 3.69 10.59 -11.93
C SER A 401 3.94 11.37 -13.23
N VAL A 402 3.12 12.37 -13.53
CA VAL A 402 3.26 13.25 -14.70
C VAL A 402 3.92 14.59 -14.37
N ASP A 403 4.29 14.81 -13.09
CA ASP A 403 4.96 16.02 -12.62
C ASP A 403 6.46 15.77 -12.44
N SER A 404 7.26 16.80 -12.68
CA SER A 404 8.71 16.76 -12.49
C SER A 404 9.24 18.15 -12.18
N ILE A 405 10.05 18.27 -11.12
CA ILE A 405 10.69 19.51 -10.69
C ILE A 405 12.19 19.26 -10.61
N PRO A 406 13.04 20.00 -11.37
CA PRO A 406 14.48 19.81 -11.33
C PRO A 406 15.06 20.17 -9.96
N SER A 407 16.08 19.40 -9.53
CA SER A 407 16.78 19.60 -8.26
C SER A 407 18.29 19.46 -8.44
N SER A 408 19.08 19.66 -7.38
CA SER A 408 20.55 19.50 -7.37
C SER A 408 21.24 20.27 -8.51
N GLN A 409 20.87 21.56 -8.69
CA GLN A 409 21.39 22.44 -9.74
C GLN A 409 21.16 21.90 -11.18
N GLY A 410 20.10 21.12 -11.38
CA GLY A 410 19.75 20.53 -12.67
C GLY A 410 20.42 19.16 -12.95
N GLN A 411 21.22 18.63 -12.04
CA GLN A 411 21.73 17.26 -12.17
C GLN A 411 20.60 16.23 -12.14
N GLU A 412 19.56 16.50 -11.35
CA GLU A 412 18.35 15.71 -11.21
C GLU A 412 17.21 16.45 -11.93
N ASP A 413 17.26 16.49 -13.25
CA ASP A 413 16.38 17.30 -14.11
C ASP A 413 15.04 16.63 -14.42
N HIS A 414 14.92 15.33 -14.17
CA HIS A 414 13.69 14.56 -14.27
C HIS A 414 13.54 13.60 -13.09
N VAL A 415 12.40 13.69 -12.38
CA VAL A 415 12.10 12.92 -11.18
C VAL A 415 10.71 12.28 -11.27
N SER A 416 10.44 11.24 -10.47
CA SER A 416 9.22 10.42 -10.61
C SER A 416 8.02 10.95 -9.87
N MET A 417 8.19 11.77 -8.82
CA MET A 417 7.16 12.11 -7.83
C MET A 417 6.46 10.88 -7.21
N GLY A 418 7.13 9.73 -7.20
CA GLY A 418 6.57 8.47 -6.74
C GLY A 418 6.15 8.48 -5.28
N SER A 419 6.83 9.23 -4.42
CA SER A 419 6.44 9.39 -3.01
C SER A 419 5.10 10.11 -2.86
N ASN A 420 4.82 11.10 -3.73
CA ASN A 420 3.52 11.78 -3.77
C ASN A 420 2.41 10.84 -4.29
N ALA A 421 2.70 10.03 -5.32
CA ALA A 421 1.77 9.00 -5.77
C ALA A 421 1.46 8.00 -4.65
N ALA A 422 2.47 7.55 -3.90
CA ALA A 422 2.37 6.61 -2.80
C ALA A 422 1.50 7.10 -1.64
N THR A 423 1.77 8.29 -1.13
CA THR A 423 1.04 8.87 0.01
C THR A 423 -0.40 9.25 -0.33
N LYS A 424 -0.68 9.68 -1.57
CA LYS A 424 -2.05 9.88 -2.07
C LYS A 424 -2.81 8.54 -2.14
N LEU A 425 -2.18 7.51 -2.70
CA LEU A 425 -2.78 6.18 -2.83
C LEU A 425 -3.21 5.64 -1.47
N TYR A 426 -2.37 5.78 -0.44
CA TYR A 426 -2.71 5.37 0.92
C TYR A 426 -4.04 5.98 1.38
N ARG A 427 -4.24 7.27 1.15
CA ARG A 427 -5.48 7.99 1.49
C ARG A 427 -6.68 7.50 0.67
N VAL A 428 -6.49 7.20 -0.61
CA VAL A 428 -7.55 6.65 -1.48
C VAL A 428 -7.98 5.26 -1.01
N VAL A 429 -7.06 4.40 -0.58
CA VAL A 429 -7.35 3.09 0.01
C VAL A 429 -8.27 3.24 1.23
N LEU A 430 -7.88 4.10 2.18
CA LEU A 430 -8.69 4.35 3.39
C LEU A 430 -10.07 4.95 3.06
N ASN A 431 -10.14 5.80 2.08
CA ASN A 431 -11.40 6.37 1.61
C ASN A 431 -12.31 5.31 0.98
N THR A 432 -11.76 4.44 0.14
CA THR A 432 -12.52 3.33 -0.46
C THR A 432 -13.04 2.37 0.60
N GLU A 433 -12.23 2.05 1.62
CA GLU A 433 -12.67 1.23 2.77
C GLU A 433 -13.88 1.87 3.48
N ARG A 434 -13.83 3.18 3.75
CA ARG A 434 -14.95 3.91 4.39
C ARG A 434 -16.22 3.90 3.54
N VAL A 435 -16.09 4.13 2.24
CA VAL A 435 -17.26 4.13 1.33
C VAL A 435 -17.90 2.75 1.26
N LEU A 436 -17.11 1.68 1.14
CA LEU A 436 -17.61 0.30 1.16
C LEU A 436 -18.27 -0.05 2.50
N ALA A 437 -17.72 0.41 3.63
CA ALA A 437 -18.32 0.22 4.95
C ALA A 437 -19.68 0.92 5.07
N ILE A 438 -19.83 2.13 4.51
CA ILE A 438 -21.11 2.85 4.46
C ILE A 438 -22.10 2.10 3.57
N GLU A 439 -21.67 1.57 2.42
CA GLU A 439 -22.55 0.74 1.58
C GLU A 439 -23.02 -0.52 2.33
N LEU A 440 -22.11 -1.23 3.02
CA LEU A 440 -22.46 -2.39 3.85
C LEU A 440 -23.52 -2.04 4.89
N PHE A 441 -23.36 -0.92 5.58
CA PHE A 441 -24.31 -0.44 6.59
C PHE A 441 -25.69 -0.18 5.99
N ASN A 442 -25.75 0.51 4.85
CA ASN A 442 -27.00 0.78 4.13
C ASN A 442 -27.63 -0.49 3.55
N ALA A 443 -26.81 -1.36 2.95
CA ALA A 443 -27.30 -2.57 2.28
C ALA A 443 -27.84 -3.61 3.26
N ALA A 444 -27.19 -3.79 4.42
CA ALA A 444 -27.70 -4.64 5.47
C ALA A 444 -29.04 -4.13 6.01
N GLN A 445 -29.17 -2.82 6.23
CA GLN A 445 -30.44 -2.20 6.63
C GLN A 445 -31.53 -2.45 5.58
N ALA A 446 -31.22 -2.24 4.29
CA ALA A 446 -32.14 -2.44 3.19
C ALA A 446 -32.58 -3.91 3.03
N LEU A 447 -31.68 -4.88 3.26
CA LEU A 447 -32.02 -6.29 3.18
C LEU A 447 -33.05 -6.70 4.24
N ASP A 448 -33.01 -6.14 5.44
CA ASP A 448 -33.97 -6.48 6.50
C ASP A 448 -35.41 -6.06 6.14
N PHE A 449 -35.60 -5.03 5.32
CA PHE A 449 -36.93 -4.69 4.76
C PHE A 449 -37.44 -5.68 3.70
N ARG A 450 -36.62 -6.64 3.28
CA ARG A 450 -37.03 -7.70 2.34
C ARG A 450 -37.62 -8.94 3.02
N ARG A 451 -37.56 -9.00 4.35
CA ARG A 451 -38.11 -10.14 5.10
C ARG A 451 -39.62 -10.30 4.82
N PRO A 452 -40.14 -11.55 4.71
CA PRO A 452 -39.48 -12.83 5.06
C PRO A 452 -38.60 -13.43 3.94
N ALA A 453 -38.53 -12.84 2.73
CA ALA A 453 -37.65 -13.35 1.66
C ALA A 453 -36.18 -13.28 2.06
N ARG A 454 -35.43 -14.28 1.64
CA ARG A 454 -34.02 -14.43 2.03
C ARG A 454 -33.09 -14.31 0.83
N SER A 455 -31.93 -13.75 1.09
CA SER A 455 -30.79 -13.79 0.18
C SER A 455 -30.16 -15.20 0.15
N SER A 456 -29.00 -15.36 -0.51
CA SER A 456 -28.24 -16.61 -0.50
C SER A 456 -27.72 -16.95 0.92
N ALA A 457 -27.42 -18.22 1.17
CA ALA A 457 -26.83 -18.65 2.44
C ALA A 457 -25.55 -17.88 2.78
N THR A 458 -24.70 -17.62 1.78
CA THR A 458 -23.44 -16.86 1.94
C THR A 458 -23.69 -15.42 2.39
N ILE A 459 -24.62 -14.73 1.77
CA ILE A 459 -24.96 -13.34 2.14
C ILE A 459 -25.68 -13.29 3.50
N GLU A 460 -26.61 -14.21 3.78
CA GLU A 460 -27.29 -14.30 5.07
C GLU A 460 -26.31 -14.54 6.23
N GLN A 461 -25.33 -15.43 6.03
CA GLN A 461 -24.29 -15.67 7.03
C GLN A 461 -23.44 -14.42 7.27
N MET A 462 -22.99 -13.75 6.22
CA MET A 462 -22.24 -12.50 6.31
C MET A 462 -23.03 -11.43 7.08
N VAL A 463 -24.30 -11.26 6.77
CA VAL A 463 -25.17 -10.28 7.45
C VAL A 463 -25.42 -10.68 8.90
N ALA A 464 -25.59 -11.97 9.21
CA ALA A 464 -25.75 -12.43 10.57
C ALA A 464 -24.50 -12.15 11.44
N GLU A 465 -23.29 -12.33 10.90
CA GLU A 465 -22.04 -11.96 11.60
C GLU A 465 -21.92 -10.44 11.77
N TYR A 466 -22.26 -9.68 10.71
CA TYR A 466 -22.28 -8.22 10.77
C TYR A 466 -23.25 -7.68 11.83
N ARG A 467 -24.45 -8.26 11.95
CA ARG A 467 -25.49 -7.88 12.92
C ARG A 467 -25.09 -8.11 14.38
N LYS A 468 -24.07 -8.90 14.66
CA LYS A 468 -23.48 -9.01 16.01
C LYS A 468 -22.79 -7.71 16.45
N ARG A 469 -22.39 -6.84 15.52
CA ARG A 469 -21.68 -5.58 15.75
C ARG A 469 -22.52 -4.33 15.48
N VAL A 470 -23.37 -4.39 14.46
CA VAL A 470 -24.18 -3.26 13.99
C VAL A 470 -25.65 -3.70 13.95
N PRO A 471 -26.51 -3.20 14.86
CA PRO A 471 -27.90 -3.58 14.92
C PRO A 471 -28.71 -3.03 13.73
N PHE A 472 -29.93 -3.52 13.53
CA PHE A 472 -30.93 -2.83 12.72
C PHE A 472 -31.31 -1.51 13.39
N ILE A 473 -31.49 -0.45 12.61
CA ILE A 473 -31.79 0.90 13.09
C ILE A 473 -33.28 1.20 12.87
N ASP A 474 -34.05 1.10 13.93
CA ASP A 474 -35.51 1.38 13.88
C ASP A 474 -35.82 2.87 13.88
N ASN A 475 -35.09 3.64 14.68
CA ASN A 475 -35.22 5.08 14.84
C ASN A 475 -33.86 5.76 14.78
N ASP A 476 -33.84 7.07 14.51
CA ASP A 476 -32.60 7.84 14.45
C ASP A 476 -31.74 7.64 15.69
N SER A 477 -30.47 7.38 15.46
CA SER A 477 -29.44 7.18 16.48
C SER A 477 -28.14 7.85 16.05
N VAL A 478 -27.13 7.85 16.94
CA VAL A 478 -25.81 8.36 16.57
C VAL A 478 -25.16 7.41 15.57
N MET A 479 -24.97 7.83 14.31
CA MET A 479 -24.60 6.97 13.19
C MET A 479 -23.10 6.66 13.07
N TYR A 480 -22.21 7.57 13.51
CA TYR A 480 -20.76 7.38 13.30
C TYR A 480 -20.17 6.14 13.96
N PRO A 481 -20.63 5.67 15.16
CA PRO A 481 -20.09 4.44 15.74
C PRO A 481 -20.45 3.19 14.93
N HIS A 482 -21.62 3.20 14.25
CA HIS A 482 -22.02 2.12 13.36
C HIS A 482 -21.18 2.07 12.08
N ILE A 483 -20.82 3.25 11.53
CA ILE A 483 -19.90 3.34 10.40
C ILE A 483 -18.52 2.83 10.80
N GLU A 484 -17.99 3.26 11.97
CA GLU A 484 -16.71 2.78 12.46
C GLU A 484 -16.71 1.26 12.69
N SER A 485 -17.76 0.72 13.32
CA SER A 485 -17.94 -0.72 13.49
C SER A 485 -17.99 -1.47 12.16
N SER A 486 -18.56 -0.85 11.12
CA SER A 486 -18.59 -1.40 9.76
C SER A 486 -17.19 -1.43 9.14
N ILE A 487 -16.38 -0.37 9.33
CA ILE A 487 -14.97 -0.34 8.90
C ILE A 487 -14.19 -1.46 9.59
N GLN A 488 -14.34 -1.61 10.91
CA GLN A 488 -13.67 -2.66 11.66
C GLN A 488 -14.12 -4.07 11.21
N PHE A 489 -15.39 -4.23 10.81
CA PHE A 489 -15.86 -5.50 10.26
C PHE A 489 -15.16 -5.85 8.93
N LEU A 490 -14.94 -4.89 8.05
CA LEU A 490 -14.18 -5.13 6.80
C LEU A 490 -12.72 -5.56 7.04
N ARG A 491 -12.17 -5.26 8.20
CA ARG A 491 -10.77 -5.60 8.57
C ARG A 491 -10.62 -6.98 9.18
N THR A 492 -11.71 -7.71 9.42
CA THR A 492 -11.68 -9.04 10.08
C THR A 492 -11.55 -10.22 9.12
N LEU A 493 -11.38 -9.99 7.81
CA LEU A 493 -11.16 -11.03 6.79
C LEU A 493 -9.76 -10.99 6.24
#